data_2ddbb7fee5e852a2e341384e2968d33e
#
_entry.id   2ddbb7fee5e852a2e341384e2968d33e
#
_cell.length_a   1.000
_cell.length_b   1.000
_cell.length_c   1.000
_cell.angle_alpha   90.00
_cell.angle_beta   90.00
_cell.angle_gamma   90.00
#
_symmetry.space_group_name_H-M   'P 1'
#
loop_
_entity.id
_entity.type
_entity.pdbx_description
1 polymer ?
#
loop_
_entity_poly.entity_id
_entity_poly.type
_entity_poly.pdbx_seq_one_letter_code
_entity_poly.pdbx_strand_id
1 'polypeptide(L)'
;MFQVKPIAAALGAELHGVDLCQDLSPDVYAEIRRLLIEHQVIFFRDQDISSAQHKELAESFGPVQTHPAYETVDGFPEITILESTADKPSKIEVWHSDMTFRKHPPLGSVLRSKICPPKGGDTMWASMTAAYNGLSNNMQEFLSTLEAEHDFSYGFKESLAEPGGKERLAQAVKDNPPVQHPVIRVHPESSQKVIFVNALFTTRIIGLPEKESSAILQFLYDHVITAEYTCRFKWEPNSIAIWDNRSTQHKPINDYFPSHRLLQRVAIDGDKPY
;
A
#
# COMPACT_ATOMS: atom_id res chain seq x y z
N MET A 1 24.52 -1.51 -13.46
CA MET A 1 24.42 -0.60 -12.29
C MET A 1 23.19 0.28 -12.51
N PHE A 2 22.25 0.29 -11.58
CA PHE A 2 21.03 1.09 -11.71
C PHE A 2 21.35 2.60 -11.73
N GLN A 3 20.62 3.34 -12.55
CA GLN A 3 20.52 4.77 -12.38
C GLN A 3 19.30 5.07 -11.51
N VAL A 4 19.52 5.58 -10.31
CA VAL A 4 18.47 5.93 -9.34
C VAL A 4 18.17 7.42 -9.48
N LYS A 5 16.90 7.75 -9.72
CA LYS A 5 16.42 9.14 -9.78
C LYS A 5 15.37 9.37 -8.66
N PRO A 6 15.74 9.96 -7.53
CA PRO A 6 14.79 10.33 -6.49
C PRO A 6 13.68 11.23 -7.04
N ILE A 7 12.42 11.00 -6.62
CA ILE A 7 11.25 11.79 -7.01
C ILE A 7 10.97 12.87 -5.98
N ALA A 8 11.09 12.53 -4.68
CA ALA A 8 10.89 13.47 -3.59
C ALA A 8 11.96 13.25 -2.50
N ALA A 9 12.05 14.19 -1.55
CA ALA A 9 13.08 14.13 -0.51
C ALA A 9 12.83 13.01 0.51
N ALA A 10 11.55 12.72 0.83
CA ALA A 10 11.19 11.76 1.87
C ALA A 10 11.06 10.32 1.38
N LEU A 11 10.66 10.13 0.12
CA LEU A 11 10.46 8.80 -0.48
C LEU A 11 10.32 8.88 -2.00
N GLY A 12 10.44 7.72 -2.64
CA GLY A 12 10.19 7.53 -4.06
C GLY A 12 11.41 7.72 -4.93
N ALA A 13 11.73 6.69 -5.74
CA ALA A 13 12.77 6.78 -6.75
C ALA A 13 12.38 6.02 -8.01
N GLU A 14 12.70 6.58 -9.17
CA GLU A 14 12.58 5.90 -10.46
C GLU A 14 13.91 5.20 -10.80
N LEU A 15 13.84 3.91 -11.07
CA LEU A 15 15.00 3.06 -11.36
C LEU A 15 15.11 2.82 -12.87
N HIS A 16 16.27 3.15 -13.42
CA HIS A 16 16.57 2.96 -14.85
C HIS A 16 17.73 1.98 -15.04
N GLY A 17 17.81 1.39 -16.24
CA GLY A 17 18.90 0.49 -16.62
C GLY A 17 18.69 -0.96 -16.20
N VAL A 18 17.45 -1.33 -15.85
CA VAL A 18 17.02 -2.72 -15.64
C VAL A 18 15.85 -3.03 -16.58
N ASP A 19 15.85 -4.22 -17.12
CA ASP A 19 14.74 -4.79 -17.89
C ASP A 19 14.17 -5.98 -17.11
N LEU A 20 13.00 -5.78 -16.53
CA LEU A 20 12.29 -6.80 -15.74
C LEU A 20 11.67 -7.91 -16.60
N CYS A 21 11.76 -7.80 -17.95
CA CYS A 21 11.36 -8.84 -18.88
C CYS A 21 12.44 -9.93 -19.03
N GLN A 22 13.65 -9.69 -18.52
CA GLN A 22 14.77 -10.63 -18.56
C GLN A 22 14.91 -11.40 -17.25
N ASP A 23 15.58 -12.54 -17.31
CA ASP A 23 16.00 -13.28 -16.11
C ASP A 23 17.01 -12.43 -15.34
N LEU A 24 16.66 -12.04 -14.14
CA LEU A 24 17.51 -11.20 -13.28
C LEU A 24 18.37 -12.07 -12.36
N SER A 25 19.62 -11.67 -12.14
CA SER A 25 20.46 -12.35 -11.17
C SER A 25 20.01 -12.07 -9.73
N PRO A 26 20.34 -12.96 -8.76
CA PRO A 26 20.06 -12.72 -7.35
C PRO A 26 20.61 -11.38 -6.81
N ASP A 27 21.75 -10.93 -7.30
CA ASP A 27 22.37 -9.66 -6.91
C ASP A 27 21.52 -8.46 -7.36
N VAL A 28 20.85 -8.55 -8.53
CA VAL A 28 19.95 -7.52 -9.04
C VAL A 28 18.70 -7.45 -8.15
N TYR A 29 18.10 -8.58 -7.79
CA TYR A 29 16.97 -8.62 -6.86
C TYR A 29 17.34 -8.08 -5.47
N ALA A 30 18.52 -8.41 -4.96
CA ALA A 30 19.02 -7.90 -3.69
C ALA A 30 19.19 -6.36 -3.73
N GLU A 31 19.69 -5.83 -4.83
CA GLU A 31 19.82 -4.37 -5.00
C GLU A 31 18.46 -3.68 -5.14
N ILE A 32 17.50 -4.26 -5.87
CA ILE A 32 16.12 -3.75 -5.94
C ILE A 32 15.50 -3.72 -4.52
N ARG A 33 15.68 -4.77 -3.71
CA ARG A 33 15.21 -4.81 -2.33
C ARG A 33 15.87 -3.73 -1.48
N ARG A 34 17.17 -3.55 -1.58
CA ARG A 34 17.91 -2.50 -0.86
C ARG A 34 17.36 -1.11 -1.20
N LEU A 35 17.15 -0.84 -2.49
CA LEU A 35 16.58 0.43 -2.97
C LEU A 35 15.13 0.62 -2.53
N LEU A 36 14.32 -0.46 -2.45
CA LEU A 36 12.98 -0.40 -1.90
C LEU A 36 12.99 0.03 -0.42
N ILE A 37 13.89 -0.54 0.40
CA ILE A 37 14.01 -0.18 1.82
C ILE A 37 14.47 1.27 1.97
N GLU A 38 15.41 1.72 1.14
CA GLU A 38 15.95 3.09 1.19
C GLU A 38 14.91 4.13 0.75
N HIS A 39 14.22 3.88 -0.36
CA HIS A 39 13.30 4.84 -0.97
C HIS A 39 11.82 4.59 -0.66
N GLN A 40 11.47 3.49 0.01
CA GLN A 40 10.12 3.08 0.45
C GLN A 40 9.12 2.81 -0.69
N VAL A 41 9.28 3.44 -1.84
CA VAL A 41 8.60 3.13 -3.09
C VAL A 41 9.54 3.36 -4.27
N ILE A 42 9.58 2.40 -5.19
CA ILE A 42 10.42 2.45 -6.40
C ILE A 42 9.58 2.22 -7.64
N PHE A 43 9.99 2.85 -8.74
CA PHE A 43 9.24 2.86 -9.98
C PHE A 43 10.11 2.44 -11.16
N PHE A 44 9.48 1.78 -12.12
CA PHE A 44 10.09 1.37 -13.38
C PHE A 44 9.18 1.80 -14.54
N ARG A 45 9.79 2.21 -15.66
CA ARG A 45 9.12 2.55 -16.91
C ARG A 45 9.36 1.47 -17.95
N ASP A 46 8.44 1.38 -18.92
CA ASP A 46 8.58 0.55 -20.13
C ASP A 46 8.82 -0.94 -19.85
N GLN A 47 8.16 -1.51 -18.83
CA GLN A 47 8.30 -2.89 -18.39
C GLN A 47 7.10 -3.73 -18.86
N ASP A 48 7.14 -4.27 -20.07
CA ASP A 48 6.06 -5.12 -20.62
C ASP A 48 6.20 -6.59 -20.16
N ILE A 49 6.20 -6.80 -18.87
CA ILE A 49 6.32 -8.13 -18.26
C ILE A 49 5.04 -8.97 -18.47
N SER A 50 5.19 -10.29 -18.55
CA SER A 50 4.08 -11.24 -18.52
C SER A 50 3.48 -11.36 -17.10
N SER A 51 2.33 -12.05 -16.96
CA SER A 51 1.76 -12.34 -15.64
C SER A 51 2.67 -13.26 -14.80
N ALA A 52 3.37 -14.20 -15.45
CA ALA A 52 4.36 -15.06 -14.78
C ALA A 52 5.52 -14.23 -14.22
N GLN A 53 6.10 -13.34 -15.02
CA GLN A 53 7.18 -12.44 -14.57
C GLN A 53 6.73 -11.46 -13.50
N HIS A 54 5.46 -10.99 -13.56
CA HIS A 54 4.89 -10.13 -12.51
C HIS A 54 4.82 -10.87 -11.16
N LYS A 55 4.36 -12.13 -11.19
CA LYS A 55 4.33 -12.99 -10.00
C LYS A 55 5.77 -13.28 -9.50
N GLU A 56 6.68 -13.69 -10.37
CA GLU A 56 8.08 -13.98 -10.04
C GLU A 56 8.79 -12.77 -9.40
N LEU A 57 8.60 -11.59 -9.96
CA LEU A 57 9.12 -10.35 -9.38
C LEU A 57 8.61 -10.13 -7.95
N ALA A 58 7.34 -10.37 -7.69
CA ALA A 58 6.80 -10.27 -6.33
C ALA A 58 7.36 -11.37 -5.41
N GLU A 59 7.47 -12.60 -5.89
CA GLU A 59 8.02 -13.75 -5.15
C GLU A 59 9.50 -13.56 -4.78
N SER A 60 10.25 -12.73 -5.51
CA SER A 60 11.64 -12.39 -5.15
C SER A 60 11.75 -11.63 -3.82
N PHE A 61 10.66 -11.01 -3.35
CA PHE A 61 10.59 -10.34 -2.04
C PHE A 61 10.08 -11.25 -0.92
N GLY A 62 9.40 -12.34 -1.23
CA GLY A 62 8.81 -13.28 -0.29
C GLY A 62 7.57 -13.98 -0.84
N PRO A 63 6.92 -14.87 -0.07
CA PRO A 63 5.68 -15.51 -0.47
C PRO A 63 4.63 -14.46 -0.84
N VAL A 64 3.76 -14.78 -1.80
CA VAL A 64 2.69 -13.89 -2.25
C VAL A 64 1.35 -14.29 -1.67
N GLN A 65 0.46 -13.33 -1.45
CA GLN A 65 -0.86 -13.56 -0.89
C GLN A 65 -1.99 -13.15 -1.84
N THR A 66 -3.12 -13.84 -1.73
CA THR A 66 -4.34 -13.51 -2.45
C THR A 66 -5.17 -12.46 -1.69
N HIS A 67 -5.94 -11.66 -2.41
CA HIS A 67 -6.87 -10.69 -1.81
C HIS A 67 -8.29 -11.26 -1.72
N PRO A 68 -8.97 -11.16 -0.55
CA PRO A 68 -10.26 -11.84 -0.33
C PRO A 68 -11.45 -11.21 -1.07
N ALA A 69 -11.32 -10.00 -1.62
CA ALA A 69 -12.46 -9.22 -2.11
C ALA A 69 -12.36 -8.75 -3.58
N TYR A 70 -11.29 -9.07 -4.30
CA TYR A 70 -11.10 -8.63 -5.68
C TYR A 70 -11.03 -9.80 -6.67
N GLU A 71 -11.36 -9.49 -7.93
CA GLU A 71 -11.15 -10.39 -9.07
C GLU A 71 -9.66 -10.57 -9.34
N THR A 72 -9.28 -11.70 -9.94
CA THR A 72 -7.91 -12.05 -10.24
C THR A 72 -7.72 -12.38 -11.72
N VAL A 73 -6.47 -12.35 -12.17
CA VAL A 73 -6.11 -12.74 -13.54
C VAL A 73 -6.28 -14.25 -13.71
N ASP A 74 -6.88 -14.67 -14.82
CA ASP A 74 -7.08 -16.09 -15.14
C ASP A 74 -5.74 -16.85 -15.13
N GLY A 75 -5.72 -17.98 -14.41
CA GLY A 75 -4.49 -18.76 -14.18
C GLY A 75 -3.50 -18.17 -13.17
N PHE A 76 -3.76 -16.97 -12.62
CA PHE A 76 -2.90 -16.30 -11.63
C PHE A 76 -3.71 -15.71 -10.48
N PRO A 77 -4.19 -16.53 -9.53
CA PRO A 77 -5.05 -16.08 -8.44
C PRO A 77 -4.35 -15.08 -7.49
N GLU A 78 -3.02 -14.96 -7.53
CA GLU A 78 -2.24 -14.00 -6.77
C GLU A 78 -2.27 -12.59 -7.39
N ILE A 79 -2.63 -12.48 -8.69
CA ILE A 79 -2.67 -11.19 -9.40
C ILE A 79 -4.07 -10.60 -9.34
N THR A 80 -4.24 -9.64 -8.46
CA THR A 80 -5.49 -8.89 -8.29
C THR A 80 -5.70 -7.88 -9.43
N ILE A 81 -6.91 -7.81 -9.96
CA ILE A 81 -7.33 -6.83 -10.98
C ILE A 81 -7.91 -5.60 -10.27
N LEU A 82 -7.34 -4.44 -10.56
CA LEU A 82 -7.82 -3.14 -10.09
C LEU A 82 -8.28 -2.34 -11.30
N GLU A 83 -9.55 -2.52 -11.65
CA GLU A 83 -10.17 -1.94 -12.85
C GLU A 83 -11.24 -0.92 -12.48
N SER A 84 -11.24 0.19 -13.20
CA SER A 84 -12.28 1.22 -13.13
C SER A 84 -12.73 1.61 -14.53
N THR A 85 -14.04 1.67 -14.71
CA THR A 85 -14.71 2.07 -15.97
C THR A 85 -15.77 3.11 -15.67
N ALA A 86 -16.43 3.63 -16.71
CA ALA A 86 -17.55 4.55 -16.56
C ALA A 86 -18.70 3.92 -15.72
N ASP A 87 -18.92 2.61 -15.86
CA ASP A 87 -19.98 1.89 -15.13
C ASP A 87 -19.55 1.38 -13.75
N LYS A 88 -18.23 1.26 -13.52
CA LYS A 88 -17.64 0.75 -12.27
C LYS A 88 -16.52 1.68 -11.80
N PRO A 89 -16.85 2.86 -11.23
CA PRO A 89 -15.83 3.79 -10.74
C PRO A 89 -15.07 3.22 -9.53
N SER A 90 -13.82 3.69 -9.33
CA SER A 90 -13.05 3.35 -8.15
C SER A 90 -13.73 3.86 -6.87
N LYS A 91 -13.71 3.06 -5.80
CA LYS A 91 -14.30 3.40 -4.48
C LYS A 91 -13.26 3.82 -3.45
N ILE A 92 -11.98 3.48 -3.67
CA ILE A 92 -10.93 3.83 -2.71
C ILE A 92 -10.48 5.25 -2.99
N GLU A 93 -10.67 6.14 -2.00
CA GLU A 93 -10.34 7.57 -2.10
C GLU A 93 -9.55 8.08 -0.88
N VAL A 94 -9.22 7.18 0.06
CA VAL A 94 -8.55 7.55 1.30
C VAL A 94 -7.11 7.04 1.34
N TRP A 95 -6.26 7.72 2.11
CA TRP A 95 -4.92 7.28 2.39
C TRP A 95 -4.95 6.01 3.25
N HIS A 96 -4.17 5.00 2.85
CA HIS A 96 -4.12 3.71 3.54
C HIS A 96 -2.81 2.95 3.29
N SER A 97 -2.51 2.04 4.21
CA SER A 97 -1.65 0.89 3.96
C SER A 97 -2.53 -0.32 3.70
N ASP A 98 -2.12 -1.18 2.76
CA ASP A 98 -2.90 -2.35 2.37
C ASP A 98 -3.12 -3.34 3.51
N MET A 99 -4.35 -3.86 3.61
CA MET A 99 -4.75 -5.03 4.42
C MET A 99 -4.25 -5.01 5.87
N THR A 100 -4.18 -3.84 6.51
CA THR A 100 -3.76 -3.73 7.93
C THR A 100 -4.76 -4.39 8.89
N PHE A 101 -5.92 -4.82 8.40
CA PHE A 101 -6.86 -5.67 9.14
C PHE A 101 -6.37 -7.12 9.31
N ARG A 102 -5.26 -7.52 8.69
CA ARG A 102 -4.66 -8.85 8.89
C ARG A 102 -3.67 -8.85 10.04
N LYS A 103 -3.55 -10.01 10.72
CA LYS A 103 -2.53 -10.22 11.75
C LYS A 103 -1.11 -10.06 11.20
N HIS A 104 -0.91 -10.42 9.92
CA HIS A 104 0.32 -10.24 9.14
C HIS A 104 -0.05 -9.44 7.88
N PRO A 105 -0.03 -8.10 7.96
CA PRO A 105 -0.25 -7.25 6.80
C PRO A 105 0.84 -7.48 5.74
N PRO A 106 0.58 -7.18 4.46
CA PRO A 106 1.59 -7.33 3.41
C PRO A 106 2.88 -6.58 3.73
N LEU A 107 4.02 -7.21 3.38
CA LEU A 107 5.32 -6.53 3.30
C LEU A 107 5.23 -5.36 2.32
N GLY A 108 4.64 -5.60 1.16
CA GLY A 108 4.55 -4.66 0.07
C GLY A 108 3.71 -5.20 -1.06
N SER A 109 3.69 -4.48 -2.16
CA SER A 109 3.00 -4.91 -3.37
C SER A 109 3.78 -4.50 -4.62
N VAL A 110 3.64 -5.31 -5.67
CA VAL A 110 4.08 -5.00 -7.03
C VAL A 110 2.84 -4.66 -7.85
N LEU A 111 2.74 -3.42 -8.31
CA LEU A 111 1.62 -2.90 -9.08
C LEU A 111 2.09 -2.51 -10.47
N ARG A 112 1.49 -3.09 -11.50
CA ARG A 112 1.77 -2.72 -12.89
C ARG A 112 0.55 -2.08 -13.56
N SER A 113 0.80 -1.13 -14.46
CA SER A 113 -0.24 -0.52 -15.27
C SER A 113 -0.43 -1.27 -16.59
N LYS A 114 -1.69 -1.49 -16.95
CA LYS A 114 -2.11 -2.07 -18.25
C LYS A 114 -2.82 -1.04 -19.11
N ILE A 115 -3.79 -0.33 -18.52
CA ILE A 115 -4.53 0.74 -19.21
C ILE A 115 -4.45 1.98 -18.32
N CYS A 116 -3.93 3.05 -18.89
CA CYS A 116 -3.82 4.35 -18.23
C CYS A 116 -4.79 5.35 -18.89
N PRO A 117 -5.50 6.15 -18.10
CA PRO A 117 -6.30 7.24 -18.65
C PRO A 117 -5.39 8.29 -19.32
N PRO A 118 -5.88 9.05 -20.31
CA PRO A 118 -5.06 10.07 -21.00
C PRO A 118 -4.63 11.22 -20.08
N LYS A 119 -5.34 11.41 -18.96
CA LYS A 119 -5.01 12.39 -17.89
C LYS A 119 -5.54 11.88 -16.55
N GLY A 120 -4.89 12.26 -15.47
CA GLY A 120 -5.24 11.84 -14.11
C GLY A 120 -4.94 10.36 -13.83
N GLY A 121 -5.53 9.82 -12.79
CA GLY A 121 -5.35 8.42 -12.36
C GLY A 121 -3.99 8.14 -11.73
N ASP A 122 -3.28 9.16 -11.30
CA ASP A 122 -2.02 9.04 -10.59
C ASP A 122 -2.20 8.31 -9.25
N THR A 123 -1.10 7.92 -8.63
CA THR A 123 -1.08 7.45 -7.25
C THR A 123 -0.10 8.28 -6.44
N MET A 124 -0.47 8.57 -5.19
CA MET A 124 0.40 9.22 -4.23
C MET A 124 0.84 8.22 -3.16
N TRP A 125 2.06 8.38 -2.67
CA TRP A 125 2.59 7.68 -1.50
C TRP A 125 3.04 8.69 -0.45
N ALA A 126 2.94 8.29 0.82
CA ALA A 126 3.41 9.05 1.97
C ALA A 126 4.36 8.20 2.81
N SER A 127 5.47 8.79 3.25
CA SER A 127 6.46 8.16 4.13
C SER A 127 5.99 8.22 5.58
N MET A 128 5.66 7.06 6.14
CA MET A 128 5.30 6.95 7.55
C MET A 128 6.51 7.09 8.47
N THR A 129 7.72 6.87 7.95
CA THR A 129 8.98 7.15 8.63
C THR A 129 9.22 8.67 8.75
N ALA A 130 9.09 9.41 7.65
CA ALA A 130 9.25 10.86 7.67
C ALA A 130 8.19 11.53 8.54
N ALA A 131 6.95 11.05 8.46
CA ALA A 131 5.86 11.51 9.31
C ALA A 131 6.14 11.25 10.81
N TYR A 132 6.65 10.05 11.18
CA TYR A 132 7.06 9.80 12.56
C TYR A 132 8.18 10.74 13.02
N ASN A 133 9.20 10.93 12.20
CA ASN A 133 10.33 11.82 12.52
C ASN A 133 9.92 13.30 12.62
N GLY A 134 8.83 13.71 11.96
CA GLY A 134 8.26 15.04 12.03
C GLY A 134 7.43 15.32 13.29
N LEU A 135 7.13 14.31 14.10
CA LEU A 135 6.46 14.48 15.39
C LEU A 135 7.44 15.01 16.45
N SER A 136 6.91 15.76 17.44
CA SER A 136 7.69 16.11 18.63
C SER A 136 8.05 14.87 19.45
N ASN A 137 9.17 14.92 20.20
CA ASN A 137 9.60 13.80 21.05
C ASN A 137 8.51 13.32 22.01
N ASN A 138 7.77 14.26 22.64
CA ASN A 138 6.68 13.92 23.56
C ASN A 138 5.56 13.15 22.84
N MET A 139 5.24 13.51 21.59
CA MET A 139 4.23 12.81 20.80
C MET A 139 4.73 11.43 20.37
N GLN A 140 6.00 11.31 19.98
CA GLN A 140 6.63 10.03 19.62
C GLN A 140 6.62 9.06 20.81
N GLU A 141 6.98 9.52 22.01
CA GLU A 141 6.95 8.74 23.25
C GLU A 141 5.53 8.29 23.58
N PHE A 142 4.58 9.22 23.59
CA PHE A 142 3.18 8.91 23.91
C PHE A 142 2.60 7.88 22.94
N LEU A 143 2.71 8.09 21.63
CA LEU A 143 2.16 7.20 20.61
C LEU A 143 2.81 5.82 20.60
N SER A 144 4.09 5.71 20.99
CA SER A 144 4.82 4.44 21.06
C SER A 144 4.29 3.50 22.14
N THR A 145 3.44 3.97 23.05
CA THR A 145 2.80 3.15 24.10
C THR A 145 1.41 2.64 23.71
N LEU A 146 0.90 3.04 22.55
CA LEU A 146 -0.49 2.82 22.14
C LEU A 146 -0.62 1.70 21.11
N GLU A 147 -1.75 0.99 21.19
CA GLU A 147 -2.22 0.05 20.18
C GLU A 147 -3.52 0.55 19.55
N ALA A 148 -3.73 0.23 18.28
CA ALA A 148 -4.95 0.57 17.54
C ALA A 148 -5.61 -0.69 16.98
N GLU A 149 -6.93 -0.67 16.90
CA GLU A 149 -7.75 -1.72 16.30
C GLU A 149 -7.92 -1.46 14.81
N HIS A 150 -7.74 -2.51 14.00
CA HIS A 150 -7.94 -2.50 12.57
C HIS A 150 -8.99 -3.54 12.19
N ASP A 151 -9.96 -3.16 11.34
CA ASP A 151 -11.11 -3.99 11.01
C ASP A 151 -11.38 -4.02 9.50
N PHE A 152 -11.52 -5.26 8.97
CA PHE A 152 -11.94 -5.50 7.59
C PHE A 152 -13.31 -4.88 7.31
N SER A 153 -14.29 -5.10 8.20
CA SER A 153 -15.67 -4.64 8.01
C SER A 153 -15.78 -3.12 7.96
N TYR A 154 -14.93 -2.42 8.72
CA TYR A 154 -14.86 -0.96 8.68
C TYR A 154 -14.36 -0.45 7.32
N GLY A 155 -13.29 -1.03 6.79
CA GLY A 155 -12.73 -0.65 5.49
C GLY A 155 -13.62 -0.99 4.30
N PHE A 156 -14.42 -2.05 4.40
CA PHE A 156 -15.34 -2.51 3.36
C PHE A 156 -16.82 -2.18 3.65
N LYS A 157 -17.10 -1.23 4.54
CA LYS A 157 -18.47 -0.87 4.97
C LYS A 157 -19.41 -0.51 3.81
N GLU A 158 -18.90 0.18 2.79
CA GLU A 158 -19.68 0.54 1.61
C GLU A 158 -20.02 -0.71 0.77
N SER A 159 -19.03 -1.58 0.53
CA SER A 159 -19.25 -2.84 -0.18
C SER A 159 -20.16 -3.81 0.58
N LEU A 160 -20.13 -3.80 1.91
CA LEU A 160 -21.04 -4.56 2.77
C LEU A 160 -22.47 -3.99 2.75
N ALA A 161 -22.64 -2.69 2.52
CA ALA A 161 -23.95 -2.03 2.43
C ALA A 161 -24.63 -2.20 1.06
N GLU A 162 -23.91 -2.65 0.03
CA GLU A 162 -24.48 -2.94 -1.28
C GLU A 162 -25.45 -4.12 -1.25
N PRO A 163 -26.43 -4.17 -2.18
CA PRO A 163 -27.26 -5.37 -2.36
C PRO A 163 -26.40 -6.63 -2.57
N GLY A 164 -26.61 -7.67 -1.74
CA GLY A 164 -25.80 -8.90 -1.77
C GLY A 164 -24.37 -8.76 -1.24
N GLY A 165 -23.98 -7.59 -0.73
CA GLY A 165 -22.62 -7.34 -0.23
C GLY A 165 -22.26 -8.17 1.00
N LYS A 166 -23.22 -8.31 1.93
CA LYS A 166 -23.03 -9.11 3.16
C LYS A 166 -22.81 -10.59 2.85
N GLU A 167 -23.59 -11.14 1.94
CA GLU A 167 -23.49 -12.55 1.50
C GLU A 167 -22.17 -12.78 0.75
N ARG A 168 -21.82 -11.90 -0.17
CA ARG A 168 -20.58 -11.95 -0.96
C ARG A 168 -19.34 -11.91 -0.07
N LEU A 169 -19.33 -11.07 0.97
CA LEU A 169 -18.18 -10.85 1.85
C LEU A 169 -18.25 -11.62 3.17
N ALA A 170 -19.27 -12.46 3.40
CA ALA A 170 -19.48 -13.16 4.67
C ALA A 170 -18.26 -13.97 5.12
N GLN A 171 -17.64 -14.72 4.20
CA GLN A 171 -16.45 -15.50 4.52
C GLN A 171 -15.23 -14.59 4.81
N ALA A 172 -15.05 -13.53 4.03
CA ALA A 172 -13.96 -12.57 4.27
C ALA A 172 -14.07 -11.88 5.64
N VAL A 173 -15.29 -11.51 6.06
CA VAL A 173 -15.53 -10.95 7.42
C VAL A 173 -15.19 -11.97 8.50
N LYS A 174 -15.62 -13.24 8.32
CA LYS A 174 -15.35 -14.31 9.28
C LYS A 174 -13.85 -14.63 9.43
N ASP A 175 -13.13 -14.61 8.31
CA ASP A 175 -11.69 -14.94 8.27
C ASP A 175 -10.80 -13.79 8.72
N ASN A 176 -11.32 -12.56 8.76
CA ASN A 176 -10.60 -11.37 9.15
C ASN A 176 -11.32 -10.64 10.30
N PRO A 177 -11.34 -11.21 11.52
CA PRO A 177 -11.85 -10.51 12.70
C PRO A 177 -10.95 -9.30 13.01
N PRO A 178 -11.44 -8.28 13.74
CA PRO A 178 -10.62 -7.14 14.15
C PRO A 178 -9.32 -7.58 14.82
N VAL A 179 -8.23 -6.90 14.48
CA VAL A 179 -6.88 -7.15 15.03
C VAL A 179 -6.32 -5.88 15.66
N GLN A 180 -5.33 -6.05 16.56
CA GLN A 180 -4.63 -4.94 17.20
C GLN A 180 -3.19 -4.88 16.71
N HIS A 181 -2.74 -3.66 16.41
CA HIS A 181 -1.37 -3.34 16.01
C HIS A 181 -0.87 -2.13 16.79
N PRO A 182 0.46 -2.00 17.01
CA PRO A 182 1.01 -0.78 17.60
C PRO A 182 0.71 0.43 16.71
N VAL A 183 0.41 1.57 17.32
CA VAL A 183 0.25 2.86 16.61
C VAL A 183 1.58 3.25 15.96
N ILE A 184 2.68 2.97 16.63
CA ILE A 184 4.05 3.12 16.12
C ILE A 184 4.70 1.74 16.08
N ARG A 185 4.97 1.22 14.90
CA ARG A 185 5.71 -0.04 14.72
C ARG A 185 7.19 0.21 14.43
N VAL A 186 8.02 -0.80 14.65
CA VAL A 186 9.40 -0.84 14.16
C VAL A 186 9.43 -1.56 12.80
N HIS A 187 10.10 -0.96 11.83
CA HIS A 187 10.31 -1.59 10.53
C HIS A 187 11.39 -2.69 10.64
N PRO A 188 11.10 -3.94 10.24
CA PRO A 188 11.97 -5.09 10.59
C PRO A 188 13.34 -5.08 9.89
N GLU A 189 13.49 -4.39 8.76
CA GLU A 189 14.74 -4.36 8.00
C GLU A 189 15.52 -3.05 8.21
N SER A 190 14.85 -1.90 8.28
CA SER A 190 15.53 -0.61 8.50
C SER A 190 15.67 -0.23 9.97
N SER A 191 14.96 -0.90 10.88
CA SER A 191 14.85 -0.58 12.31
C SER A 191 14.28 0.82 12.60
N GLN A 192 13.74 1.50 11.59
CA GLN A 192 13.10 2.80 11.76
C GLN A 192 11.70 2.66 12.35
N LYS A 193 11.29 3.64 13.13
CA LYS A 193 9.92 3.74 13.63
C LYS A 193 9.02 4.39 12.59
N VAL A 194 7.80 3.89 12.48
CA VAL A 194 6.81 4.34 11.50
C VAL A 194 5.43 4.46 12.14
N ILE A 195 4.64 5.42 11.71
CA ILE A 195 3.22 5.54 12.08
C ILE A 195 2.45 4.43 11.36
N PHE A 196 1.72 3.58 12.10
CA PHE A 196 1.04 2.41 11.55
C PHE A 196 -0.47 2.42 11.79
N VAL A 197 -1.11 3.56 11.57
CA VAL A 197 -2.57 3.74 11.55
C VAL A 197 -2.99 4.39 10.24
N ASN A 198 -4.18 4.06 9.74
CA ASN A 198 -4.70 4.64 8.50
C ASN A 198 -6.22 4.80 8.52
N ALA A 199 -6.74 5.74 7.74
CA ALA A 199 -8.15 6.10 7.74
C ALA A 199 -9.08 5.01 7.17
N LEU A 200 -8.55 4.03 6.41
CA LEU A 200 -9.37 2.98 5.80
C LEU A 200 -9.72 1.85 6.77
N PHE A 201 -8.77 1.42 7.60
CA PHE A 201 -8.94 0.21 8.41
C PHE A 201 -8.88 0.46 9.91
N THR A 202 -8.27 1.57 10.40
CA THR A 202 -8.13 1.82 11.82
C THR A 202 -9.44 2.36 12.41
N THR A 203 -9.98 1.67 13.41
CA THR A 203 -11.27 2.02 14.02
C THR A 203 -11.12 2.87 15.27
N ARG A 204 -10.13 2.55 16.13
CA ARG A 204 -9.90 3.25 17.40
C ARG A 204 -8.52 2.96 17.98
N ILE A 205 -8.08 3.79 18.89
CA ILE A 205 -6.93 3.54 19.78
C ILE A 205 -7.45 2.81 21.03
N ILE A 206 -6.80 1.69 21.37
CA ILE A 206 -7.19 0.85 22.50
C ILE A 206 -6.89 1.57 23.83
N GLY A 207 -7.81 1.46 24.78
CA GLY A 207 -7.67 2.04 26.12
C GLY A 207 -8.00 3.52 26.24
N LEU A 208 -8.30 4.21 25.12
CA LEU A 208 -8.74 5.59 25.12
C LEU A 208 -10.26 5.71 24.91
N PRO A 209 -10.92 6.67 25.58
CA PRO A 209 -12.29 7.03 25.25
C PRO A 209 -12.42 7.48 23.79
N GLU A 210 -13.60 7.29 23.19
CA GLU A 210 -13.88 7.60 21.76
C GLU A 210 -13.42 9.00 21.34
N LYS A 211 -13.71 10.01 22.16
CA LYS A 211 -13.37 11.41 21.87
C LYS A 211 -11.86 11.63 21.77
N GLU A 212 -11.07 11.02 22.66
CA GLU A 212 -9.61 11.12 22.64
C GLU A 212 -9.02 10.32 21.47
N SER A 213 -9.46 9.07 21.31
CA SER A 213 -9.06 8.21 20.20
C SER A 213 -9.29 8.88 18.85
N SER A 214 -10.49 9.40 18.61
CA SER A 214 -10.84 10.07 17.37
C SER A 214 -10.00 11.34 17.12
N ALA A 215 -9.75 12.14 18.15
CA ALA A 215 -8.93 13.34 18.02
C ALA A 215 -7.47 13.02 17.65
N ILE A 216 -6.87 11.98 18.28
CA ILE A 216 -5.51 11.55 17.99
C ILE A 216 -5.41 10.93 16.60
N LEU A 217 -6.35 10.06 16.20
CA LEU A 217 -6.36 9.46 14.88
C LEU A 217 -6.52 10.53 13.80
N GLN A 218 -7.41 11.50 13.97
CA GLN A 218 -7.58 12.60 13.00
C GLN A 218 -6.30 13.43 12.88
N PHE A 219 -5.66 13.78 14.01
CA PHE A 219 -4.37 14.46 13.98
C PHE A 219 -3.32 13.67 13.17
N LEU A 220 -3.23 12.35 13.39
CA LEU A 220 -2.28 11.51 12.65
C LEU A 220 -2.62 11.43 11.17
N TYR A 221 -3.90 11.30 10.80
CA TYR A 221 -4.32 11.27 9.39
C TYR A 221 -3.98 12.58 8.66
N ASP A 222 -4.14 13.72 9.30
CA ASP A 222 -3.79 15.03 8.73
C ASP A 222 -2.26 15.21 8.68
N HIS A 223 -1.54 14.72 9.69
CA HIS A 223 -0.09 14.85 9.78
C HIS A 223 0.63 14.03 8.70
N VAL A 224 0.23 12.77 8.47
CA VAL A 224 0.91 11.87 7.52
C VAL A 224 0.81 12.32 6.06
N ILE A 225 -0.16 13.15 5.72
CA ILE A 225 -0.36 13.69 4.36
C ILE A 225 0.31 15.06 4.14
N THR A 226 1.15 15.52 5.07
CA THR A 226 1.98 16.72 4.89
C THR A 226 2.78 16.59 3.59
N ALA A 227 2.76 17.64 2.77
CA ALA A 227 3.29 17.58 1.40
C ALA A 227 4.74 17.10 1.32
N GLU A 228 5.58 17.49 2.29
CA GLU A 228 6.99 17.13 2.42
C GLU A 228 7.23 15.63 2.65
N TYR A 229 6.21 14.90 3.12
CA TYR A 229 6.28 13.46 3.36
C TYR A 229 5.75 12.64 2.18
N THR A 230 5.31 13.28 1.09
CA THR A 230 4.61 12.62 -0.01
C THR A 230 5.37 12.66 -1.32
N CYS A 231 5.08 11.72 -2.20
CA CYS A 231 5.40 11.78 -3.62
C CYS A 231 4.17 11.42 -4.45
N ARG A 232 4.15 11.88 -5.70
CA ARG A 232 3.09 11.60 -6.69
C ARG A 232 3.71 10.98 -7.94
N PHE A 233 3.13 9.89 -8.40
CA PHE A 233 3.58 9.17 -9.59
C PHE A 233 2.49 9.16 -10.65
N LYS A 234 2.85 9.65 -11.83
CA LYS A 234 2.01 9.59 -13.03
C LYS A 234 2.23 8.24 -13.71
N TRP A 235 1.15 7.48 -13.87
CA TRP A 235 1.18 6.21 -14.59
C TRP A 235 1.28 6.41 -16.09
N GLU A 236 2.10 5.58 -16.71
CA GLU A 236 2.19 5.36 -18.14
C GLU A 236 2.00 3.86 -18.40
N PRO A 237 1.56 3.43 -19.61
CA PRO A 237 1.47 1.99 -19.90
C PRO A 237 2.79 1.28 -19.59
N ASN A 238 2.70 0.06 -19.04
CA ASN A 238 3.85 -0.75 -18.64
C ASN A 238 4.75 -0.11 -17.54
N SER A 239 4.25 0.87 -16.79
CA SER A 239 4.92 1.30 -15.58
C SER A 239 4.69 0.28 -14.45
N ILE A 240 5.70 0.10 -13.61
CA ILE A 240 5.63 -0.73 -12.40
C ILE A 240 5.98 0.13 -11.19
N ALA A 241 5.21 -0.02 -10.12
CA ALA A 241 5.54 0.49 -8.79
C ALA A 241 5.69 -0.67 -7.81
N ILE A 242 6.73 -0.63 -6.99
CA ILE A 242 6.90 -1.53 -5.85
C ILE A 242 7.02 -0.67 -4.61
N TRP A 243 6.15 -0.88 -3.62
CA TRP A 243 6.23 -0.12 -2.37
C TRP A 243 6.30 -1.03 -1.16
N ASP A 244 6.98 -0.52 -0.13
CA ASP A 244 7.01 -1.12 1.19
C ASP A 244 5.79 -0.68 1.99
N ASN A 245 4.82 -1.57 2.13
CA ASN A 245 3.57 -1.31 2.83
C ASN A 245 3.75 -1.13 4.35
N ARG A 246 4.90 -1.56 4.86
CA ARG A 246 5.26 -1.46 6.28
C ARG A 246 5.65 -0.05 6.68
N SER A 247 6.08 0.78 5.71
CA SER A 247 6.59 2.14 5.92
C SER A 247 5.87 3.21 5.10
N THR A 248 4.87 2.85 4.28
CA THR A 248 4.13 3.80 3.45
C THR A 248 2.62 3.68 3.59
N GLN A 249 1.94 4.78 3.38
CA GLN A 249 0.55 4.82 2.94
C GLN A 249 0.49 5.26 1.48
N HIS A 250 -0.60 4.89 0.80
CA HIS A 250 -0.85 5.34 -0.56
C HIS A 250 -2.31 5.74 -0.78
N LYS A 251 -2.53 6.54 -1.83
CA LYS A 251 -3.85 7.01 -2.25
C LYS A 251 -3.94 7.05 -3.77
N PRO A 252 -4.88 6.32 -4.41
CA PRO A 252 -5.20 6.54 -5.81
C PRO A 252 -5.89 7.90 -5.98
N ILE A 253 -5.61 8.60 -7.07
CA ILE A 253 -6.26 9.85 -7.43
C ILE A 253 -7.33 9.54 -8.48
N ASN A 254 -8.60 9.71 -8.11
CA ASN A 254 -9.76 9.33 -8.93
C ASN A 254 -10.29 10.50 -9.78
N ASP A 255 -9.38 11.25 -10.43
CA ASP A 255 -9.65 12.44 -11.25
C ASP A 255 -9.74 12.15 -12.76
N TYR A 256 -9.90 10.88 -13.13
CA TYR A 256 -9.88 10.41 -14.53
C TYR A 256 -11.24 9.94 -15.07
N PHE A 257 -12.29 9.98 -14.24
CA PHE A 257 -13.63 9.57 -14.69
C PHE A 257 -14.09 10.38 -15.92
N PRO A 258 -14.71 9.78 -16.92
CA PRO A 258 -15.15 8.38 -17.05
C PRO A 258 -14.13 7.45 -17.77
N SER A 259 -12.87 7.83 -17.83
CA SER A 259 -11.85 7.07 -18.57
C SER A 259 -11.57 5.71 -17.92
N HIS A 260 -11.25 4.73 -18.78
CA HIS A 260 -10.86 3.38 -18.35
C HIS A 260 -9.46 3.38 -17.73
N ARG A 261 -9.30 2.70 -16.60
CA ARG A 261 -8.01 2.45 -15.94
C ARG A 261 -7.93 1.00 -15.48
N LEU A 262 -6.85 0.31 -15.83
CA LEU A 262 -6.60 -1.08 -15.43
C LEU A 262 -5.19 -1.22 -14.87
N LEU A 263 -5.08 -1.61 -13.64
CA LEU A 263 -3.84 -2.01 -12.98
C LEU A 263 -3.94 -3.47 -12.51
N GLN A 264 -2.79 -4.11 -12.31
CA GLN A 264 -2.67 -5.46 -11.78
C GLN A 264 -1.70 -5.46 -10.61
N ARG A 265 -2.08 -6.07 -9.48
CA ARG A 265 -1.32 -6.04 -8.23
C ARG A 265 -1.05 -7.44 -7.71
N VAL A 266 0.19 -7.67 -7.28
CA VAL A 266 0.56 -8.83 -6.45
C VAL A 266 0.97 -8.30 -5.07
N ALA A 267 0.36 -8.83 -4.01
CA ALA A 267 0.72 -8.51 -2.63
C ALA A 267 1.66 -9.58 -2.07
N ILE A 268 2.66 -9.15 -1.30
CA ILE A 268 3.72 -9.98 -0.73
C ILE A 268 3.46 -10.18 0.75
N ASP A 269 3.58 -11.40 1.26
CA ASP A 269 3.39 -11.71 2.68
C ASP A 269 4.35 -10.89 3.55
N GLY A 270 3.82 -10.40 4.68
CA GLY A 270 4.56 -9.59 5.62
C GLY A 270 4.65 -10.20 7.01
N ASP A 271 5.24 -9.42 7.90
CA ASP A 271 5.44 -9.77 9.31
C ASP A 271 4.30 -9.27 10.20
N LYS A 272 4.27 -9.77 11.43
CA LYS A 272 3.42 -9.20 12.48
C LYS A 272 4.03 -7.88 12.95
N PRO A 273 3.29 -6.75 12.89
CA PRO A 273 3.75 -5.47 13.44
C PRO A 273 4.09 -5.56 14.94
N TYR A 274 5.21 -4.95 15.36
CA TYR A 274 5.68 -4.89 16.73
C TYR A 274 6.30 -3.54 17.07
#